data_f7f721f3a8dbbf2a9f1fb84cbb4c0c74
#
_entry.id   f7f721f3a8dbbf2a9f1fb84cbb4c0c74
#
_cell.length_a   1.000
_cell.length_b   1.000
_cell.length_c   1.000
_cell.angle_alpha   90.00
_cell.angle_beta   90.00
_cell.angle_gamma   90.00
#
_symmetry.space_group_name_H-M   'P 1'
#
loop_
_entity.id
_entity.type
_entity.pdbx_description
1 polymer ?
#
loop_
_entity_poly.entity_id
_entity_poly.type
_entity_poly.pdbx_seq_one_letter_code
_entity_poly.pdbx_strand_id
1 'polypeptide(L)'
;NICCDIGLVASTLVSGGLAAVEKLHVQPGNPVRAMLAQRLSDAAEILAKLGGRCSAEYKYDGVRVQAHRLADGQIELWTRRLEEISTQFPDVVEVLKEGLGPREAILEGEVVAYDAATDELRPFGEVMLRRRKHGIDQAMQDVPVGLFCFELLYADGEDLTMLPYPERRARLAAAITPGPRLRLTTATEVGEPAALDAAFSQAVTDGCEGLVCKSDGPESAYQAGARGWQWIKLKRDYRSELSDT
;
A
#
# COMPACT_ATOMS: atom_id res chain seq x y z
N ASN A 1 -14.85 -7.35 5.33
CA ASN A 1 -13.69 -6.79 4.65
C ASN A 1 -12.65 -6.23 5.63
N ILE A 2 -13.07 -5.59 6.73
CA ILE A 2 -12.18 -5.07 7.79
C ILE A 2 -11.74 -6.16 8.78
N CYS A 3 -12.50 -7.25 8.87
CA CYS A 3 -12.12 -8.46 9.58
C CYS A 3 -12.35 -9.65 8.64
N CYS A 4 -11.28 -10.36 8.31
CA CYS A 4 -11.32 -11.53 7.42
C CYS A 4 -11.32 -12.86 8.18
N ASP A 5 -11.37 -12.82 9.51
CA ASP A 5 -11.55 -13.98 10.37
C ASP A 5 -13.06 -14.31 10.51
N ILE A 6 -13.51 -15.29 9.75
CA ILE A 6 -14.90 -15.75 9.76
C ILE A 6 -15.27 -16.34 11.14
N GLY A 7 -14.33 -16.96 11.83
CA GLY A 7 -14.53 -17.53 13.18
C GLY A 7 -14.81 -16.42 14.19
N LEU A 8 -14.02 -15.33 14.15
CA LEU A 8 -14.23 -14.16 15.01
C LEU A 8 -15.58 -13.49 14.72
N VAL A 9 -15.94 -13.29 13.46
CA VAL A 9 -17.22 -12.70 13.06
C VAL A 9 -18.37 -13.58 13.53
N ALA A 10 -18.31 -14.90 13.35
CA ALA A 10 -19.34 -15.83 13.77
C ALA A 10 -19.49 -15.88 15.30
N SER A 11 -18.39 -15.95 16.05
CA SER A 11 -18.44 -15.94 17.52
C SER A 11 -18.95 -14.64 18.08
N THR A 12 -18.57 -13.51 17.49
CA THR A 12 -19.09 -12.18 17.86
C THR A 12 -20.59 -12.06 17.60
N LEU A 13 -21.06 -12.59 16.45
CA LEU A 13 -22.49 -12.60 16.12
C LEU A 13 -23.30 -13.44 17.12
N VAL A 14 -22.79 -14.61 17.48
CA VAL A 14 -23.47 -15.53 18.43
C VAL A 14 -23.53 -14.92 19.84
N SER A 15 -22.45 -14.29 20.29
CA SER A 15 -22.35 -13.76 21.67
C SER A 15 -23.00 -12.38 21.86
N GLY A 16 -22.96 -11.52 20.84
CA GLY A 16 -23.37 -10.12 20.97
C GLY A 16 -24.33 -9.60 19.89
N GLY A 17 -24.77 -10.48 18.98
CA GLY A 17 -25.68 -10.13 17.89
C GLY A 17 -25.04 -9.21 16.83
N LEU A 18 -25.88 -8.70 15.94
CA LEU A 18 -25.44 -7.84 14.82
C LEU A 18 -24.76 -6.56 15.31
N ALA A 19 -25.25 -5.95 16.36
CA ALA A 19 -24.68 -4.72 16.94
C ALA A 19 -23.24 -4.89 17.46
N ALA A 20 -22.85 -6.10 17.86
CA ALA A 20 -21.46 -6.39 18.22
C ALA A 20 -20.58 -6.57 16.97
N VAL A 21 -21.11 -7.18 15.92
CA VAL A 21 -20.41 -7.32 14.63
C VAL A 21 -20.14 -5.95 13.98
N GLU A 22 -21.09 -5.02 14.06
CA GLU A 22 -20.96 -3.65 13.56
C GLU A 22 -19.86 -2.83 14.28
N LYS A 23 -19.47 -3.24 15.48
CA LYS A 23 -18.39 -2.64 16.26
C LYS A 23 -17.01 -3.25 15.96
N LEU A 24 -16.93 -4.27 15.10
CA LEU A 24 -15.65 -4.79 14.68
C LEU A 24 -14.88 -3.72 13.91
N HIS A 25 -13.63 -3.54 14.27
CA HIS A 25 -12.69 -2.61 13.66
C HIS A 25 -11.42 -3.35 13.25
N VAL A 26 -10.54 -2.70 12.52
CA VAL A 26 -9.25 -3.29 12.12
C VAL A 26 -8.41 -3.54 13.37
N GLN A 27 -7.72 -4.68 13.40
CA GLN A 27 -6.85 -5.09 14.51
C GLN A 27 -5.60 -5.78 13.97
N PRO A 28 -4.40 -5.49 14.51
CA PRO A 28 -3.19 -6.25 14.17
C PRO A 28 -3.39 -7.75 14.37
N GLY A 29 -2.82 -8.56 13.45
CA GLY A 29 -3.03 -10.02 13.40
C GLY A 29 -4.24 -10.46 12.56
N ASN A 30 -5.19 -9.55 12.27
CA ASN A 30 -6.34 -9.84 11.42
C ASN A 30 -6.22 -9.08 10.09
N PRO A 31 -5.77 -9.72 8.99
CA PRO A 31 -5.53 -9.02 7.75
C PRO A 31 -6.83 -8.43 7.15
N VAL A 32 -6.70 -7.22 6.61
CA VAL A 32 -7.78 -6.44 6.02
C VAL A 32 -7.79 -6.62 4.51
N ARG A 33 -8.95 -6.73 3.88
CA ARG A 33 -9.01 -6.78 2.42
C ARG A 33 -8.54 -5.46 1.84
N ALA A 34 -7.56 -5.55 0.93
CA ALA A 34 -6.96 -4.39 0.30
C ALA A 34 -7.97 -3.55 -0.49
N MET A 35 -7.95 -2.23 -0.29
CA MET A 35 -8.65 -1.30 -1.16
C MET A 35 -8.07 -1.33 -2.58
N LEU A 36 -8.92 -1.21 -3.60
CA LEU A 36 -8.57 -1.35 -5.00
C LEU A 36 -8.79 -0.04 -5.75
N ALA A 37 -7.91 0.25 -6.73
CA ALA A 37 -8.04 1.41 -7.60
C ALA A 37 -8.89 1.11 -8.84
N GLN A 38 -9.70 2.10 -9.26
CA GLN A 38 -10.31 2.15 -10.60
C GLN A 38 -9.22 2.35 -11.67
N ARG A 39 -9.59 2.23 -12.93
CA ARG A 39 -8.71 2.40 -14.09
C ARG A 39 -9.21 3.56 -14.95
N LEU A 40 -8.37 4.55 -15.20
CA LEU A 40 -8.56 5.58 -16.21
C LEU A 40 -7.23 5.87 -16.91
N SER A 41 -7.29 6.45 -18.12
CA SER A 41 -6.12 6.81 -18.94
C SER A 41 -6.00 8.30 -19.21
N ASP A 42 -7.07 9.06 -19.01
CA ASP A 42 -7.13 10.50 -19.27
C ASP A 42 -6.96 11.32 -17.96
N ALA A 43 -6.02 12.27 -17.96
CA ALA A 43 -5.69 13.05 -16.78
C ALA A 43 -6.83 14.01 -16.37
N ALA A 44 -7.54 14.58 -17.32
CA ALA A 44 -8.64 15.50 -17.02
C ALA A 44 -9.84 14.75 -16.43
N GLU A 45 -10.12 13.53 -16.96
CA GLU A 45 -11.17 12.66 -16.42
C GLU A 45 -10.82 12.21 -14.99
N ILE A 46 -9.57 11.85 -14.71
CA ILE A 46 -9.11 11.47 -13.37
C ILE A 46 -9.35 12.61 -12.38
N LEU A 47 -8.89 13.81 -12.71
CA LEU A 47 -9.07 14.98 -11.85
C LEU A 47 -10.55 15.31 -11.64
N ALA A 48 -11.38 15.27 -12.70
CA ALA A 48 -12.82 15.49 -12.59
C ALA A 48 -13.49 14.49 -11.63
N LYS A 49 -13.10 13.20 -11.67
CA LYS A 49 -13.60 12.17 -10.75
C LYS A 49 -13.15 12.36 -9.31
N LEU A 50 -11.97 12.96 -9.09
CA LEU A 50 -11.38 13.18 -7.76
C LEU A 50 -11.68 14.58 -7.19
N GLY A 51 -12.56 15.36 -7.83
CA GLY A 51 -12.97 16.67 -7.31
C GLY A 51 -12.04 17.84 -7.73
N GLY A 52 -11.29 17.67 -8.82
CA GLY A 52 -10.42 18.69 -9.42
C GLY A 52 -8.97 18.64 -8.95
N ARG A 53 -8.65 17.85 -7.93
CA ARG A 53 -7.26 17.67 -7.42
C ARG A 53 -7.08 16.29 -6.81
N CYS A 54 -5.85 15.85 -6.68
CA CYS A 54 -5.51 14.59 -6.05
C CYS A 54 -4.06 14.53 -5.58
N SER A 55 -3.75 13.56 -4.73
CA SER A 55 -2.39 13.11 -4.48
C SER A 55 -2.03 12.04 -5.51
N ALA A 56 -1.07 12.33 -6.39
CA ALA A 56 -0.54 11.41 -7.38
C ALA A 56 0.67 10.68 -6.79
N GLU A 57 0.48 9.43 -6.40
CA GLU A 57 1.53 8.58 -5.85
C GLU A 57 2.15 7.70 -6.94
N TYR A 58 3.46 7.47 -6.86
CA TYR A 58 4.15 6.50 -7.72
C TYR A 58 3.54 5.12 -7.55
N LYS A 59 3.21 4.50 -8.67
CA LYS A 59 2.79 3.10 -8.70
C LYS A 59 3.99 2.22 -8.98
N TYR A 60 4.62 1.79 -7.91
CA TYR A 60 5.71 0.83 -7.97
C TYR A 60 5.22 -0.52 -8.51
N ASP A 61 6.13 -1.26 -9.15
CA ASP A 61 5.88 -2.60 -9.68
C ASP A 61 6.55 -3.65 -8.79
N GLY A 62 5.81 -4.11 -7.80
CA GLY A 62 6.33 -4.99 -6.76
C GLY A 62 5.27 -5.93 -6.17
N VAL A 63 5.54 -6.39 -4.97
CA VAL A 63 4.61 -7.21 -4.19
C VAL A 63 3.94 -6.33 -3.14
N ARG A 64 2.63 -6.06 -3.32
CA ARG A 64 1.85 -5.37 -2.29
C ARG A 64 1.77 -6.20 -1.03
N VAL A 65 2.15 -5.61 0.07
CA VAL A 65 2.06 -6.22 1.39
C VAL A 65 1.26 -5.34 2.34
N GLN A 66 0.58 -5.99 3.26
CA GLN A 66 0.03 -5.40 4.47
C GLN A 66 0.89 -5.89 5.62
N ALA A 67 1.56 -4.98 6.32
CA ALA A 67 2.41 -5.28 7.45
C ALA A 67 1.67 -5.00 8.76
N HIS A 68 1.66 -5.98 9.64
CA HIS A 68 1.09 -5.89 10.98
C HIS A 68 2.21 -5.93 12.00
N ARG A 69 2.27 -4.97 12.89
CA ARG A 69 3.06 -5.04 14.12
C ARG A 69 2.15 -5.40 15.26
N LEU A 70 2.39 -6.55 15.87
CA LEU A 70 1.61 -7.07 16.99
C LEU A 70 2.10 -6.48 18.32
N ALA A 71 1.28 -6.58 19.37
CA ALA A 71 1.57 -6.07 20.71
C ALA A 71 2.86 -6.63 21.32
N ASP A 72 3.26 -7.84 20.95
CA ASP A 72 4.51 -8.49 21.35
C ASP A 72 5.74 -8.06 20.50
N GLY A 73 5.52 -7.17 19.52
CA GLY A 73 6.53 -6.64 18.62
C GLY A 73 6.83 -7.52 17.40
N GLN A 74 6.14 -8.65 17.23
CA GLN A 74 6.24 -9.45 16.01
C GLN A 74 5.71 -8.65 14.81
N ILE A 75 6.31 -8.88 13.62
CA ILE A 75 5.87 -8.33 12.35
C ILE A 75 5.36 -9.47 11.49
N GLU A 76 4.15 -9.32 10.99
CA GLU A 76 3.55 -10.21 10.01
C GLU A 76 3.35 -9.47 8.69
N LEU A 77 3.70 -10.13 7.58
CA LEU A 77 3.49 -9.61 6.22
C LEU A 77 2.45 -10.44 5.50
N TRP A 78 1.41 -9.78 5.03
CA TRP A 78 0.29 -10.40 4.33
C TRP A 78 0.20 -9.92 2.89
N THR A 79 0.03 -10.84 1.95
CA THR A 79 -0.23 -10.47 0.55
C THR A 79 -1.65 -9.94 0.35
N ARG A 80 -1.91 -9.36 -0.82
CA ARG A 80 -3.28 -8.98 -1.24
C ARG A 80 -4.27 -10.15 -1.18
N ARG A 81 -3.81 -11.39 -1.26
CA ARG A 81 -4.63 -12.62 -1.16
C ARG A 81 -4.76 -13.13 0.26
N LEU A 82 -4.24 -12.40 1.24
CA LEU A 82 -4.24 -12.76 2.65
C LEU A 82 -3.41 -14.02 2.94
N GLU A 83 -2.32 -14.20 2.18
CA GLU A 83 -1.31 -15.22 2.44
C GLU A 83 -0.21 -14.60 3.31
N GLU A 84 0.17 -15.25 4.38
CA GLU A 84 1.28 -14.83 5.24
C GLU A 84 2.61 -15.15 4.55
N ILE A 85 3.52 -14.17 4.46
CA ILE A 85 4.78 -14.27 3.71
C ILE A 85 5.99 -13.72 4.47
N SER A 86 5.92 -13.47 5.77
CA SER A 86 7.01 -12.88 6.57
C SER A 86 8.32 -13.64 6.43
N THR A 87 8.25 -14.97 6.38
CA THR A 87 9.42 -15.84 6.23
C THR A 87 10.12 -15.70 4.88
N GLN A 88 9.45 -15.16 3.86
CA GLN A 88 10.02 -14.93 2.53
C GLN A 88 10.75 -13.58 2.44
N PHE A 89 10.44 -12.65 3.34
CA PHE A 89 10.99 -11.29 3.39
C PHE A 89 11.47 -10.91 4.80
N PRO A 90 12.41 -11.69 5.42
CA PRO A 90 12.87 -11.42 6.77
C PRO A 90 13.56 -10.06 6.90
N ASP A 91 14.20 -9.58 5.84
CA ASP A 91 14.82 -8.26 5.75
C ASP A 91 13.80 -7.10 5.77
N VAL A 92 12.59 -7.30 5.22
CA VAL A 92 11.47 -6.35 5.35
C VAL A 92 10.92 -6.37 6.78
N VAL A 93 10.83 -7.55 7.39
CA VAL A 93 10.44 -7.70 8.79
C VAL A 93 11.40 -6.94 9.71
N GLU A 94 12.72 -7.08 9.50
CA GLU A 94 13.73 -6.39 10.30
C GLU A 94 13.64 -4.88 10.16
N VAL A 95 13.58 -4.36 8.94
CA VAL A 95 13.52 -2.90 8.73
C VAL A 95 12.25 -2.28 9.31
N LEU A 96 11.14 -3.01 9.34
CA LEU A 96 9.92 -2.58 10.01
C LEU A 96 10.06 -2.62 11.55
N LYS A 97 10.74 -3.60 12.12
CA LYS A 97 11.01 -3.63 13.56
C LYS A 97 11.81 -2.41 14.01
N GLU A 98 12.78 -1.99 13.23
CA GLU A 98 13.65 -0.85 13.50
C GLU A 98 13.02 0.50 13.20
N GLY A 99 12.30 0.60 12.07
CA GLY A 99 11.84 1.86 11.51
C GLY A 99 10.38 2.21 11.77
N LEU A 100 9.56 1.30 12.34
CA LEU A 100 8.16 1.57 12.64
C LEU A 100 8.01 2.04 14.11
N GLY A 101 7.51 3.26 14.32
CA GLY A 101 7.38 3.88 15.65
C GLY A 101 6.28 3.30 16.53
N PRO A 102 5.03 3.17 16.06
CA PRO A 102 3.93 2.62 16.86
C PRO A 102 4.20 1.21 17.37
N ARG A 103 3.74 0.91 18.59
CA ARG A 103 3.89 -0.42 19.20
C ARG A 103 3.01 -1.46 18.51
N GLU A 104 1.85 -1.04 18.04
CA GLU A 104 0.92 -1.83 17.23
C GLU A 104 0.55 -1.03 15.98
N ALA A 105 0.59 -1.67 14.82
CA ALA A 105 0.26 -0.98 13.57
C ALA A 105 -0.22 -1.94 12.49
N ILE A 106 -1.02 -1.39 11.56
CA ILE A 106 -1.31 -1.99 10.26
C ILE A 106 -0.98 -0.95 9.20
N LEU A 107 -0.01 -1.24 8.35
CA LEU A 107 0.33 -0.39 7.22
C LEU A 107 0.34 -1.19 5.91
N GLU A 108 0.22 -0.50 4.79
CA GLU A 108 0.38 -1.10 3.48
C GLU A 108 1.53 -0.44 2.71
N GLY A 109 2.24 -1.27 1.97
CA GLY A 109 3.34 -0.85 1.12
C GLY A 109 3.54 -1.80 -0.05
N GLU A 110 4.45 -1.41 -0.93
CA GLU A 110 4.93 -2.24 -2.03
C GLU A 110 6.37 -2.67 -1.74
N VAL A 111 6.64 -3.97 -1.73
CA VAL A 111 8.00 -4.52 -1.69
C VAL A 111 8.53 -4.52 -3.10
N VAL A 112 9.61 -3.78 -3.33
CA VAL A 112 10.19 -3.55 -4.66
C VAL A 112 11.66 -3.92 -4.65
N ALA A 113 12.11 -4.64 -5.67
CA ALA A 113 13.53 -4.90 -5.88
C ALA A 113 14.24 -3.65 -6.42
N TYR A 114 15.44 -3.38 -5.93
CA TYR A 114 16.23 -2.23 -6.37
C TYR A 114 17.72 -2.59 -6.41
N ASP A 115 18.50 -1.82 -7.16
CA ASP A 115 19.95 -1.91 -7.15
C ASP A 115 20.51 -1.11 -5.97
N ALA A 116 21.20 -1.78 -5.04
CA ALA A 116 21.69 -1.14 -3.82
C ALA A 116 22.85 -0.13 -4.10
N ALA A 117 23.48 -0.18 -5.27
CA ALA A 117 24.56 0.73 -5.64
C ALA A 117 24.07 1.98 -6.37
N THR A 118 23.03 1.84 -7.22
CA THR A 118 22.48 2.94 -8.06
C THR A 118 21.15 3.46 -7.57
N ASP A 119 20.49 2.75 -6.66
CA ASP A 119 19.11 2.99 -6.19
C ASP A 119 18.04 2.86 -7.28
N GLU A 120 18.38 2.30 -8.45
CA GLU A 120 17.46 2.07 -9.55
C GLU A 120 16.49 0.93 -9.23
N LEU A 121 15.21 1.13 -9.55
CA LEU A 121 14.19 0.09 -9.39
C LEU A 121 14.41 -1.03 -10.40
N ARG A 122 14.22 -2.28 -9.95
CA ARG A 122 14.33 -3.47 -10.79
C ARG A 122 12.95 -4.01 -11.17
N PRO A 123 12.82 -4.72 -12.29
CA PRO A 123 11.55 -5.27 -12.76
C PRO A 123 10.88 -6.19 -11.73
N PHE A 124 9.55 -6.23 -11.74
CA PHE A 124 8.72 -7.10 -10.89
C PHE A 124 9.16 -8.58 -10.87
N GLY A 125 9.61 -9.10 -12.03
CA GLY A 125 10.10 -10.47 -12.13
C GLY A 125 11.22 -10.78 -11.14
N GLU A 126 12.06 -9.81 -10.80
CA GLU A 126 13.16 -10.01 -9.85
C GLU A 126 12.64 -10.11 -8.41
N VAL A 127 11.67 -9.26 -7.99
CA VAL A 127 11.09 -9.40 -6.65
C VAL A 127 10.37 -10.72 -6.47
N MET A 128 9.82 -11.31 -7.54
CA MET A 128 9.19 -12.63 -7.51
C MET A 128 10.18 -13.76 -7.24
N LEU A 129 11.48 -13.59 -7.54
CA LEU A 129 12.52 -14.55 -7.18
C LEU A 129 12.71 -14.66 -5.65
N ARG A 130 12.27 -13.66 -4.89
CA ARG A 130 12.26 -13.66 -3.42
C ARG A 130 11.15 -14.55 -2.84
N ARG A 131 10.07 -14.78 -3.58
CA ARG A 131 8.93 -15.59 -3.14
C ARG A 131 9.24 -17.09 -3.24
N ARG A 132 10.11 -17.58 -2.34
CA ARG A 132 10.53 -18.99 -2.28
C ARG A 132 10.50 -19.49 -0.84
N LYS A 133 10.47 -20.82 -0.68
CA LYS A 133 10.46 -21.49 0.64
C LYS A 133 11.86 -21.84 1.15
N HIS A 134 12.86 -21.86 0.27
CA HIS A 134 14.23 -22.30 0.58
C HIS A 134 15.24 -21.34 -0.05
N GLY A 135 16.47 -21.26 0.52
CA GLY A 135 17.53 -20.41 0.02
C GLY A 135 17.23 -18.92 0.16
N ILE A 136 16.55 -18.54 1.24
CA ILE A 136 16.09 -17.15 1.49
C ILE A 136 17.28 -16.23 1.68
N ASP A 137 18.30 -16.64 2.45
CA ASP A 137 19.50 -15.83 2.70
C ASP A 137 20.24 -15.47 1.40
N GLN A 138 20.41 -16.44 0.51
CA GLN A 138 21.01 -16.19 -0.80
C GLN A 138 20.13 -15.26 -1.64
N ALA A 139 18.82 -15.46 -1.62
CA ALA A 139 17.89 -14.59 -2.35
C ALA A 139 17.90 -13.14 -1.82
N MET A 140 18.12 -12.92 -0.53
CA MET A 140 18.26 -11.56 0.03
C MET A 140 19.50 -10.85 -0.49
N GLN A 141 20.60 -11.59 -0.65
CA GLN A 141 21.85 -11.03 -1.22
C GLN A 141 21.73 -10.75 -2.71
N ASP A 142 21.11 -11.67 -3.46
CA ASP A 142 20.98 -11.57 -4.92
C ASP A 142 19.99 -10.48 -5.36
N VAL A 143 18.91 -10.29 -4.57
CA VAL A 143 17.81 -9.38 -4.88
C VAL A 143 17.48 -8.51 -3.66
N PRO A 144 18.20 -7.40 -3.44
CA PRO A 144 17.87 -6.42 -2.42
C PRO A 144 16.46 -5.84 -2.65
N VAL A 145 15.68 -5.69 -1.58
CA VAL A 145 14.34 -5.12 -1.64
C VAL A 145 14.14 -3.99 -0.64
N GLY A 146 13.30 -3.03 -1.01
CA GLY A 146 12.80 -1.97 -0.15
C GLY A 146 11.28 -2.03 -0.02
N LEU A 147 10.76 -1.53 1.10
CA LEU A 147 9.33 -1.35 1.33
C LEU A 147 8.97 0.12 1.12
N PHE A 148 8.09 0.38 0.17
CA PHE A 148 7.54 1.70 -0.15
C PHE A 148 6.14 1.81 0.44
N CYS A 149 6.01 2.48 1.59
CA CYS A 149 4.77 2.59 2.35
C CYS A 149 3.85 3.66 1.75
N PHE A 150 2.56 3.34 1.61
CA PHE A 150 1.57 4.24 1.01
C PHE A 150 0.28 4.38 1.80
N GLU A 151 0.07 3.57 2.87
CA GLU A 151 -1.14 3.65 3.68
C GLU A 151 -0.87 3.21 5.12
N LEU A 152 -1.59 3.83 6.08
CA LEU A 152 -1.64 3.41 7.48
C LEU A 152 -3.09 3.24 7.89
N LEU A 153 -3.44 2.05 8.38
CA LEU A 153 -4.81 1.67 8.70
C LEU A 153 -5.09 1.64 10.21
N TYR A 154 -4.04 1.41 11.01
CA TYR A 154 -4.14 1.29 12.46
C TYR A 154 -2.83 1.70 13.12
N ALA A 155 -2.90 2.37 14.26
CA ALA A 155 -1.75 2.68 15.10
C ALA A 155 -2.16 2.79 16.57
N ASP A 156 -1.51 2.03 17.46
CA ASP A 156 -1.60 2.12 18.92
C ASP A 156 -3.03 2.25 19.49
N GLY A 157 -3.96 1.42 19.01
CA GLY A 157 -5.36 1.42 19.49
C GLY A 157 -6.33 2.22 18.64
N GLU A 158 -5.85 2.99 17.65
CA GLU A 158 -6.68 3.85 16.79
C GLU A 158 -6.89 3.21 15.42
N ASP A 159 -8.15 2.97 15.05
CA ASP A 159 -8.57 2.62 13.68
C ASP A 159 -8.59 3.90 12.82
N LEU A 160 -7.70 3.97 11.84
CA LEU A 160 -7.52 5.13 10.98
C LEU A 160 -8.32 5.03 9.68
N THR A 161 -8.98 3.91 9.41
CA THR A 161 -9.62 3.65 8.11
C THR A 161 -10.68 4.67 7.73
N MET A 162 -11.35 5.26 8.72
CA MET A 162 -12.38 6.27 8.49
C MET A 162 -11.85 7.71 8.37
N LEU A 163 -10.57 7.94 8.65
CA LEU A 163 -9.96 9.25 8.46
C LEU A 163 -9.79 9.56 6.97
N PRO A 164 -9.82 10.84 6.57
CA PRO A 164 -9.44 11.24 5.22
C PRO A 164 -8.01 10.83 4.85
N TYR A 165 -7.76 10.52 3.57
CA TYR A 165 -6.45 10.09 3.10
C TYR A 165 -5.29 11.04 3.51
N PRO A 166 -5.41 12.39 3.43
CA PRO A 166 -4.31 13.28 3.84
C PRO A 166 -3.91 13.09 5.32
N GLU A 167 -4.87 12.83 6.20
CA GLU A 167 -4.59 12.58 7.62
C GLU A 167 -3.88 11.24 7.81
N ARG A 168 -4.36 10.17 7.13
CA ARG A 168 -3.69 8.86 7.18
C ARG A 168 -2.27 8.94 6.62
N ARG A 169 -2.05 9.72 5.54
CA ARG A 169 -0.73 9.94 4.95
C ARG A 169 0.21 10.68 5.92
N ALA A 170 -0.28 11.70 6.59
CA ALA A 170 0.49 12.44 7.61
C ALA A 170 0.85 11.53 8.80
N ARG A 171 -0.11 10.70 9.26
CA ARG A 171 0.13 9.70 10.33
C ARG A 171 1.15 8.64 9.87
N LEU A 172 1.08 8.17 8.64
CA LEU A 172 2.07 7.24 8.07
C LEU A 172 3.47 7.86 8.06
N ALA A 173 3.59 9.12 7.62
CA ALA A 173 4.87 9.83 7.59
C ALA A 173 5.48 9.99 8.99
N ALA A 174 4.65 10.20 10.02
CA ALA A 174 5.08 10.28 11.40
C ALA A 174 5.37 8.90 12.03
N ALA A 175 4.75 7.83 11.51
CA ALA A 175 4.85 6.48 12.05
C ALA A 175 6.13 5.75 11.61
N ILE A 176 6.77 6.13 10.51
CA ILE A 176 7.97 5.47 10.01
C ILE A 176 9.20 6.38 10.10
N THR A 177 10.36 5.79 10.38
CA THR A 177 11.67 6.43 10.23
C THR A 177 12.22 6.03 8.86
N PRO A 178 12.21 6.94 7.86
CA PRO A 178 12.67 6.61 6.52
C PRO A 178 14.16 6.23 6.49
N GLY A 179 14.49 5.27 5.64
CA GLY A 179 15.85 4.81 5.39
C GLY A 179 15.96 4.19 4.00
N PRO A 180 17.11 3.66 3.61
CA PRO A 180 17.32 3.10 2.27
C PRO A 180 16.31 2.01 1.87
N ARG A 181 15.86 1.22 2.85
CA ARG A 181 14.95 0.08 2.62
C ARG A 181 13.52 0.28 3.16
N LEU A 182 13.26 1.36 3.88
CA LEU A 182 11.91 1.73 4.36
C LEU A 182 11.62 3.16 3.92
N ARG A 183 10.68 3.34 3.00
CA ARG A 183 10.40 4.63 2.35
C ARG A 183 8.91 4.91 2.31
N LEU A 184 8.57 6.19 2.24
CA LEU A 184 7.24 6.58 1.75
C LEU A 184 7.22 6.49 0.23
N THR A 185 6.08 6.14 -0.35
CA THR A 185 5.86 6.32 -1.79
C THR A 185 6.06 7.79 -2.16
N THR A 186 6.69 8.07 -3.30
CA THR A 186 6.74 9.41 -3.86
C THR A 186 5.32 9.88 -4.19
N ALA A 187 4.95 11.06 -3.71
CA ALA A 187 3.63 11.65 -3.88
C ALA A 187 3.75 13.12 -4.27
N THR A 188 2.91 13.56 -5.20
CA THR A 188 2.81 14.96 -5.64
C THR A 188 1.35 15.37 -5.66
N GLU A 189 1.03 16.52 -5.05
CA GLU A 189 -0.31 17.10 -5.17
C GLU A 189 -0.47 17.74 -6.56
N VAL A 190 -1.52 17.39 -7.26
CA VAL A 190 -1.80 17.86 -8.62
C VAL A 190 -3.27 18.31 -8.75
N GLY A 191 -3.48 19.43 -9.43
CA GLY A 191 -4.79 20.01 -9.71
C GLY A 191 -5.01 20.34 -11.18
N GLU A 192 -3.97 20.15 -12.02
CA GLU A 192 -4.05 20.45 -13.45
C GLU A 192 -3.69 19.22 -14.27
N PRO A 193 -4.40 18.93 -15.39
CA PRO A 193 -4.12 17.76 -16.22
C PRO A 193 -2.67 17.68 -16.71
N ALA A 194 -2.09 18.81 -17.12
CA ALA A 194 -0.70 18.86 -17.58
C ALA A 194 0.30 18.51 -16.46
N ALA A 195 0.01 18.91 -15.22
CA ALA A 195 0.84 18.54 -14.06
C ALA A 195 0.74 17.04 -13.75
N LEU A 196 -0.46 16.44 -13.89
CA LEU A 196 -0.64 14.99 -13.72
C LEU A 196 0.10 14.21 -14.82
N ASP A 197 0.07 14.70 -16.08
CA ASP A 197 0.82 14.10 -17.19
C ASP A 197 2.33 14.19 -16.98
N ALA A 198 2.82 15.31 -16.47
CA ALA A 198 4.24 15.46 -16.12
C ALA A 198 4.66 14.51 -14.99
N ALA A 199 3.86 14.42 -13.92
CA ALA A 199 4.11 13.49 -12.81
C ALA A 199 4.09 12.03 -13.29
N PHE A 200 3.16 11.67 -14.19
CA PHE A 200 3.11 10.35 -14.79
C PHE A 200 4.38 10.02 -15.60
N SER A 201 4.80 10.96 -16.45
CA SER A 201 6.01 10.79 -17.28
C SER A 201 7.26 10.62 -16.40
N GLN A 202 7.35 11.38 -15.31
CA GLN A 202 8.45 11.24 -14.35
C GLN A 202 8.41 9.88 -13.66
N ALA A 203 7.25 9.43 -13.17
CA ALA A 203 7.12 8.11 -12.53
C ALA A 203 7.55 6.96 -13.46
N VAL A 204 7.19 7.03 -14.75
CA VAL A 204 7.61 6.05 -15.75
C VAL A 204 9.13 6.11 -15.99
N THR A 205 9.71 7.30 -16.05
CA THR A 205 11.17 7.50 -16.19
C THR A 205 11.92 6.91 -15.00
N ASP A 206 11.37 7.04 -13.80
CA ASP A 206 11.93 6.50 -12.55
C ASP A 206 11.66 4.98 -12.37
N GLY A 207 11.16 4.30 -13.40
CA GLY A 207 10.99 2.84 -13.42
C GLY A 207 9.66 2.32 -12.83
N CYS A 208 8.69 3.20 -12.55
CA CYS A 208 7.38 2.79 -12.03
C CYS A 208 6.40 2.43 -13.16
N GLU A 209 5.32 1.68 -12.83
CA GLU A 209 4.23 1.37 -13.76
C GLU A 209 3.40 2.60 -14.17
N GLY A 210 3.46 3.67 -13.40
CA GLY A 210 2.66 4.87 -13.54
C GLY A 210 2.31 5.48 -12.19
N LEU A 211 1.05 5.88 -12.01
CA LEU A 211 0.55 6.54 -10.82
C LEU A 211 -0.68 5.84 -10.20
N VAL A 212 -0.87 6.05 -8.91
CA VAL A 212 -2.15 5.91 -8.21
C VAL A 212 -2.57 7.30 -7.74
N CYS A 213 -3.61 7.84 -8.37
CA CYS A 213 -4.20 9.12 -7.98
C CYS A 213 -5.20 8.87 -6.86
N LYS A 214 -5.00 9.48 -5.71
CA LYS A 214 -5.83 9.32 -4.52
C LYS A 214 -6.60 10.60 -4.24
N SER A 215 -7.89 10.49 -3.94
CA SER A 215 -8.69 11.62 -3.47
C SER A 215 -8.11 12.16 -2.17
N ASP A 216 -8.00 13.48 -2.07
CA ASP A 216 -7.59 14.21 -0.87
C ASP A 216 -8.76 14.90 -0.16
N GLY A 217 -9.98 14.67 -0.64
CA GLY A 217 -11.19 15.20 -0.06
C GLY A 217 -11.56 14.56 1.30
N PRO A 218 -12.51 15.17 2.04
CA PRO A 218 -12.92 14.68 3.37
C PRO A 218 -13.56 13.29 3.34
N GLU A 219 -14.10 12.86 2.20
CA GLU A 219 -14.74 11.54 2.01
C GLU A 219 -13.73 10.45 1.61
N SER A 220 -12.41 10.73 1.66
CA SER A 220 -11.38 9.82 1.17
C SER A 220 -10.99 8.74 2.19
N ALA A 221 -11.97 8.18 2.89
CA ALA A 221 -11.81 7.05 3.79
C ALA A 221 -11.28 5.80 3.07
N TYR A 222 -10.60 4.91 3.80
CA TYR A 222 -10.12 3.64 3.27
C TYR A 222 -11.27 2.63 3.12
N GLN A 223 -11.56 2.24 1.91
CA GLN A 223 -12.67 1.33 1.58
C GLN A 223 -12.19 -0.12 1.44
N ALA A 224 -12.06 -0.82 2.57
CA ALA A 224 -11.55 -2.19 2.61
C ALA A 224 -12.29 -3.13 1.65
N GLY A 225 -11.55 -3.80 0.76
CA GLY A 225 -12.06 -4.75 -0.22
C GLY A 225 -12.87 -4.14 -1.36
N ALA A 226 -13.08 -2.83 -1.38
CA ALA A 226 -13.85 -2.16 -2.40
C ALA A 226 -12.99 -1.61 -3.53
N ARG A 227 -13.60 -1.41 -4.69
CA ARG A 227 -13.06 -0.68 -5.83
C ARG A 227 -13.92 0.56 -6.06
N GLY A 228 -13.67 1.59 -5.24
CA GLY A 228 -14.33 2.88 -5.36
C GLY A 228 -13.53 3.85 -6.24
N TRP A 229 -14.06 5.09 -6.38
CA TRP A 229 -13.42 6.17 -7.13
C TRP A 229 -12.40 6.97 -6.30
N GLN A 230 -12.21 6.64 -5.03
CA GLN A 230 -11.22 7.31 -4.18
C GLN A 230 -9.77 7.08 -4.61
N TRP A 231 -9.51 5.95 -5.29
CA TRP A 231 -8.24 5.60 -5.89
C TRP A 231 -8.39 5.29 -7.37
N ILE A 232 -7.62 5.95 -8.21
CA ILE A 232 -7.59 5.74 -9.67
C ILE A 232 -6.16 5.49 -10.11
N LYS A 233 -5.92 4.37 -10.79
CA LYS A 233 -4.61 4.04 -11.34
C LYS A 233 -4.51 4.51 -12.80
N LEU A 234 -3.40 5.17 -13.10
CA LEU A 234 -2.97 5.58 -14.43
C LEU A 234 -1.70 4.81 -14.78
N LYS A 235 -1.74 3.94 -15.78
CA LYS A 235 -0.63 3.07 -16.19
C LYS A 235 -0.18 3.36 -17.61
N ARG A 236 1.11 3.08 -17.89
CA ARG A 236 1.69 3.18 -19.22
C ARG A 236 0.93 2.37 -20.26
N ASP A 237 0.59 1.11 -19.95
CA ASP A 237 -0.11 0.20 -20.86
C ASP A 237 -1.48 0.74 -21.32
N TYR A 238 -2.13 1.58 -20.49
CA TYR A 238 -3.43 2.16 -20.83
C TYR A 238 -3.34 3.29 -21.85
N ARG A 239 -2.17 3.96 -21.93
CA ARG A 239 -1.93 5.05 -22.89
C ARG A 239 -1.43 4.54 -24.24
N SER A 240 -0.72 3.42 -24.29
CA SER A 240 -0.30 2.81 -25.55
C SER A 240 -1.49 2.26 -26.34
N GLU A 241 -2.51 1.72 -25.67
CA GLU A 241 -3.76 1.26 -26.33
C GLU A 241 -4.53 2.39 -27.05
N LEU A 242 -4.33 3.66 -26.65
CA LEU A 242 -4.99 4.83 -27.27
C LEU A 242 -4.19 5.43 -28.43
N SER A 243 -2.90 5.13 -28.54
CA SER A 243 -2.03 5.63 -29.63
C SER A 243 -2.09 4.77 -30.89
N ASP A 244 -2.64 3.56 -30.80
CA ASP A 244 -2.74 2.59 -31.92
C ASP A 244 -4.15 2.61 -32.59
N THR A 245 -5.00 3.59 -32.26
CA THR A 245 -6.29 3.85 -32.89
C THR A 245 -6.31 5.20 -33.60
#